data_6b311e6b8ad19a339ede764d1c592de6
#
_entry.id   6b311e6b8ad19a339ede764d1c592de6
#
_cell.length_a   1.000
_cell.length_b   1.000
_cell.length_c   1.000
_cell.angle_alpha   90.00
_cell.angle_beta   90.00
_cell.angle_gamma   90.00
#
_symmetry.space_group_name_H-M   'P 1'
#
loop_
_entity.id
_entity.type
_entity.pdbx_description
1 polymer ?
#
loop_
_entity_poly.entity_id
_entity_poly.type
_entity_poly.pdbx_seq_one_letter_code
_entity_poly.pdbx_strand_id
1 'polypeptide(L)'
;MAYNVFVSYKYADTAVRQIWEHNPTKVRHYVDEIENLLAADDHIYYGEHDGEDLSDWTDEQIWEELKDRIYPTTCTIVLISPNMKEPNRYDKSQWIPWEISYSLRETTRGDRTSSRNAVLAVVLPDENGSYDYAITENNCYGCLSKCTSYNRDWMFTILKENMFNRKNPNKTGISPLQREVLT
;
A
#
# COMPACT_ATOMS: atom_id res chain seq x y z
N MET A 1 -18.14 -9.34 -9.87
CA MET A 1 -17.67 -8.05 -10.46
C MET A 1 -16.18 -8.04 -10.33
N ALA A 2 -15.44 -8.01 -11.42
CA ALA A 2 -13.97 -8.02 -11.41
C ALA A 2 -13.42 -6.67 -10.92
N TYR A 3 -12.38 -6.68 -10.10
CA TYR A 3 -11.65 -5.49 -9.68
C TYR A 3 -10.27 -5.49 -10.34
N ASN A 4 -9.82 -4.31 -10.73
CA ASN A 4 -8.46 -4.07 -11.14
C ASN A 4 -7.68 -3.63 -9.91
N VAL A 5 -6.67 -4.38 -9.52
CA VAL A 5 -5.95 -4.21 -8.25
C VAL A 5 -4.50 -3.88 -8.49
N PHE A 6 -4.00 -2.84 -7.83
CA PHE A 6 -2.58 -2.53 -7.71
C PHE A 6 -2.10 -2.88 -6.31
N VAL A 7 -0.88 -3.42 -6.18
CA VAL A 7 -0.28 -3.73 -4.87
C VAL A 7 0.97 -2.89 -4.69
N SER A 8 0.97 -2.06 -3.64
CA SER A 8 2.08 -1.19 -3.23
C SER A 8 2.83 -1.81 -2.06
N TYR A 9 4.14 -2.02 -2.17
CA TYR A 9 4.93 -2.75 -1.17
C TYR A 9 6.43 -2.47 -1.26
N LYS A 10 7.19 -2.86 -0.24
CA LYS A 10 8.66 -2.84 -0.25
C LYS A 10 9.18 -4.18 -0.74
N TYR A 11 9.60 -4.26 -2.02
CA TYR A 11 10.00 -5.50 -2.70
C TYR A 11 10.99 -6.37 -1.91
N ALA A 12 12.08 -5.77 -1.45
CA ALA A 12 13.21 -6.49 -0.86
C ALA A 12 13.14 -6.64 0.68
N ASP A 13 12.03 -6.24 1.32
CA ASP A 13 11.90 -6.39 2.76
C ASP A 13 11.77 -7.87 3.14
N THR A 14 12.70 -8.35 3.94
CA THR A 14 12.76 -9.73 4.43
C THR A 14 12.35 -9.85 5.90
N ALA A 15 12.05 -8.73 6.59
CA ALA A 15 11.64 -8.74 8.00
C ALA A 15 10.18 -9.21 8.18
N VAL A 16 9.76 -10.19 7.40
CA VAL A 16 8.42 -10.78 7.41
C VAL A 16 8.49 -12.27 7.70
N ARG A 17 7.40 -12.82 8.21
CA ARG A 17 7.32 -14.24 8.52
C ARG A 17 7.64 -15.10 7.30
N GLN A 18 8.41 -16.15 7.52
CA GLN A 18 8.80 -17.08 6.48
C GLN A 18 7.60 -17.85 5.91
N ILE A 19 7.48 -17.86 4.59
CA ILE A 19 6.63 -18.76 3.82
C ILE A 19 7.48 -19.99 3.46
N TRP A 20 6.95 -21.19 3.64
CA TRP A 20 7.70 -22.45 3.58
C TRP A 20 8.54 -22.66 2.32
N GLU A 21 8.08 -22.15 1.20
CA GLU A 21 8.73 -22.37 -0.10
C GLU A 21 9.86 -21.37 -0.40
N HIS A 22 10.03 -20.34 0.43
CA HIS A 22 10.96 -19.23 0.19
C HIS A 22 11.88 -18.97 1.38
N ASN A 23 13.20 -19.08 1.17
CA ASN A 23 14.20 -18.78 2.22
C ASN A 23 15.37 -17.97 1.65
N PRO A 24 15.55 -16.69 1.99
CA PRO A 24 14.65 -15.90 2.84
C PRO A 24 13.34 -15.51 2.12
N THR A 25 12.25 -15.41 2.88
CA THR A 25 11.01 -14.84 2.38
C THR A 25 11.14 -13.32 2.24
N LYS A 26 10.66 -12.79 1.13
CA LYS A 26 10.52 -11.34 0.88
C LYS A 26 9.05 -10.98 0.84
N VAL A 27 8.74 -9.69 1.02
CA VAL A 27 7.37 -9.20 0.84
C VAL A 27 6.84 -9.51 -0.57
N ARG A 28 7.72 -9.57 -1.60
CA ARG A 28 7.35 -9.99 -2.96
C ARG A 28 6.61 -11.34 -2.96
N HIS A 29 7.05 -12.32 -2.20
CA HIS A 29 6.41 -13.64 -2.16
C HIS A 29 4.97 -13.60 -1.59
N TYR A 30 4.67 -12.65 -0.70
CA TYR A 30 3.29 -12.38 -0.28
C TYR A 30 2.44 -11.77 -1.40
N VAL A 31 3.07 -10.99 -2.29
CA VAL A 31 2.38 -10.45 -3.47
C VAL A 31 2.04 -11.57 -4.45
N ASP A 32 2.94 -12.56 -4.64
CA ASP A 32 2.68 -13.73 -5.47
C ASP A 32 1.45 -14.52 -4.98
N GLU A 33 1.32 -14.69 -3.67
CA GLU A 33 0.13 -15.31 -3.08
C GLU A 33 -1.14 -14.49 -3.30
N ILE A 34 -1.05 -13.16 -3.16
CA ILE A 34 -2.19 -12.26 -3.44
C ILE A 34 -2.58 -12.31 -4.91
N GLU A 35 -1.60 -12.32 -5.83
CA GLU A 35 -1.84 -12.44 -7.27
C GLU A 35 -2.58 -13.73 -7.61
N ASN A 36 -2.16 -14.86 -7.04
CA ASN A 36 -2.84 -16.15 -7.20
C ASN A 36 -4.28 -16.11 -6.67
N LEU A 37 -4.51 -15.50 -5.51
CA LEU A 37 -5.85 -15.35 -4.94
C LEU A 37 -6.74 -14.44 -5.80
N LEU A 38 -6.20 -13.33 -6.30
CA LEU A 38 -6.94 -12.42 -7.18
C LEU A 38 -7.33 -13.09 -8.50
N ALA A 39 -6.42 -13.86 -9.09
CA ALA A 39 -6.68 -14.60 -10.33
C ALA A 39 -7.76 -15.68 -10.14
N ALA A 40 -7.82 -16.32 -8.96
CA ALA A 40 -8.84 -17.32 -8.65
C ALA A 40 -10.27 -16.75 -8.60
N ASP A 41 -10.40 -15.45 -8.28
CA ASP A 41 -11.66 -14.72 -8.18
C ASP A 41 -11.95 -13.80 -9.39
N ASP A 42 -11.29 -14.03 -10.53
CA ASP A 42 -11.39 -13.24 -11.78
C ASP A 42 -11.02 -11.75 -11.60
N HIS A 43 -10.18 -11.41 -10.63
CA HIS A 43 -9.63 -10.06 -10.47
C HIS A 43 -8.36 -9.89 -11.30
N ILE A 44 -8.03 -8.65 -11.68
CA ILE A 44 -6.86 -8.36 -12.51
C ILE A 44 -5.81 -7.63 -11.67
N TYR A 45 -4.62 -8.22 -11.60
CA TYR A 45 -3.44 -7.63 -10.98
C TYR A 45 -2.70 -6.71 -11.97
N TYR A 46 -2.33 -5.52 -11.51
CA TYR A 46 -1.61 -4.50 -12.30
C TYR A 46 -0.26 -4.09 -11.68
N GLY A 47 0.26 -4.84 -10.74
CA GLY A 47 1.55 -4.55 -10.11
C GLY A 47 2.74 -5.01 -10.94
N GLU A 48 3.92 -4.97 -10.31
CA GLU A 48 5.15 -5.50 -10.89
C GLU A 48 5.09 -7.02 -10.98
N HIS A 49 5.54 -7.58 -12.09
CA HIS A 49 5.78 -9.01 -12.22
C HIS A 49 7.17 -9.35 -11.68
N ASP A 50 7.34 -10.57 -11.15
CA ASP A 50 8.63 -11.01 -10.65
C ASP A 50 9.66 -11.06 -11.79
N GLY A 51 10.87 -10.52 -11.53
CA GLY A 51 11.95 -10.47 -12.50
C GLY A 51 11.95 -9.26 -13.45
N GLU A 52 11.07 -8.28 -13.29
CA GLU A 52 11.19 -7.00 -13.99
C GLU A 52 12.43 -6.26 -13.50
N ASP A 53 13.40 -6.06 -14.40
CA ASP A 53 14.61 -5.30 -14.11
C ASP A 53 14.44 -3.85 -14.59
N LEU A 54 14.23 -2.95 -13.64
CA LEU A 54 14.12 -1.50 -13.88
C LEU A 54 15.41 -0.75 -13.52
N SER A 55 16.53 -1.46 -13.32
CA SER A 55 17.79 -0.88 -12.85
C SER A 55 18.38 0.17 -13.80
N ASP A 56 18.09 0.07 -15.09
CA ASP A 56 18.55 1.01 -16.12
C ASP A 56 17.58 2.19 -16.35
N TRP A 57 16.45 2.21 -15.63
CA TRP A 57 15.44 3.25 -15.80
C TRP A 57 15.72 4.46 -14.90
N THR A 58 15.38 5.65 -15.41
CA THR A 58 15.38 6.86 -14.57
C THR A 58 14.17 6.86 -13.63
N ASP A 59 14.26 7.62 -12.54
CA ASP A 59 13.14 7.80 -11.60
C ASP A 59 11.87 8.29 -12.32
N GLU A 60 12.00 9.15 -13.33
CA GLU A 60 10.89 9.64 -14.15
C GLU A 60 10.24 8.54 -14.98
N GLN A 61 11.05 7.66 -15.59
CA GLN A 61 10.54 6.52 -16.37
C GLN A 61 9.79 5.53 -15.48
N ILE A 62 10.38 5.19 -14.33
CA ILE A 62 9.73 4.32 -13.33
C ILE A 62 8.39 4.95 -12.88
N TRP A 63 8.38 6.27 -12.64
CA TRP A 63 7.17 6.95 -12.20
C TRP A 63 6.07 6.97 -13.26
N GLU A 64 6.40 7.18 -14.54
CA GLU A 64 5.41 7.11 -15.62
C GLU A 64 4.83 5.69 -15.73
N GLU A 65 5.66 4.65 -15.66
CA GLU A 65 5.21 3.25 -15.68
C GLU A 65 4.28 2.94 -14.50
N LEU A 66 4.63 3.35 -13.28
CA LEU A 66 3.78 3.16 -12.10
C LEU A 66 2.43 3.87 -12.26
N LYS A 67 2.41 5.07 -12.82
CA LYS A 67 1.15 5.78 -13.12
C LYS A 67 0.30 5.03 -14.13
N ASP A 68 0.92 4.41 -15.14
CA ASP A 68 0.21 3.64 -16.17
C ASP A 68 -0.42 2.38 -15.58
N ARG A 69 0.27 1.72 -14.65
CA ARG A 69 -0.25 0.56 -13.92
C ARG A 69 -1.38 0.93 -12.95
N ILE A 70 -1.26 2.04 -12.22
CA ILE A 70 -2.28 2.45 -11.24
C ILE A 70 -3.53 3.03 -11.93
N TYR A 71 -3.38 3.72 -13.06
CA TYR A 71 -4.48 4.43 -13.74
C TYR A 71 -5.73 3.57 -14.03
N PRO A 72 -5.61 2.32 -14.53
CA PRO A 72 -6.77 1.46 -14.80
C PRO A 72 -7.34 0.79 -13.56
N THR A 73 -6.74 0.94 -12.39
CA THR A 73 -7.13 0.20 -11.19
C THR A 73 -8.25 0.87 -10.42
N THR A 74 -8.94 0.10 -9.61
CA THR A 74 -10.05 0.56 -8.74
C THR A 74 -9.75 0.32 -7.26
N CYS A 75 -8.73 -0.49 -6.97
CA CYS A 75 -8.28 -0.81 -5.63
C CYS A 75 -6.76 -0.80 -5.57
N THR A 76 -6.22 -0.24 -4.50
CA THR A 76 -4.79 -0.31 -4.17
C THR A 76 -4.63 -1.01 -2.83
N ILE A 77 -3.93 -2.15 -2.83
CA ILE A 77 -3.54 -2.85 -1.60
C ILE A 77 -2.15 -2.36 -1.20
N VAL A 78 -1.99 -1.86 0.01
CA VAL A 78 -0.70 -1.46 0.57
C VAL A 78 -0.27 -2.51 1.59
N LEU A 79 0.81 -3.24 1.29
CA LEU A 79 1.38 -4.21 2.23
C LEU A 79 2.28 -3.49 3.22
N ILE A 80 1.90 -3.54 4.46
CA ILE A 80 2.63 -2.96 5.58
C ILE A 80 3.57 -4.01 6.14
N SER A 81 4.88 -3.79 6.00
CA SER A 81 5.94 -4.64 6.51
C SER A 81 6.84 -3.87 7.48
N PRO A 82 7.62 -4.53 8.35
CA PRO A 82 8.42 -3.85 9.37
C PRO A 82 9.40 -2.81 8.84
N ASN A 83 9.98 -3.05 7.66
CA ASN A 83 10.95 -2.14 7.04
C ASN A 83 10.40 -1.42 5.80
N MET A 84 9.08 -1.33 5.64
CA MET A 84 8.52 -0.67 4.45
C MET A 84 8.96 0.79 4.31
N LYS A 85 9.18 1.47 5.44
CA LYS A 85 9.64 2.86 5.48
C LYS A 85 11.13 2.93 5.82
N GLU A 86 11.88 3.69 5.03
CA GLU A 86 13.26 4.03 5.34
C GLU A 86 13.29 5.23 6.30
N PRO A 87 13.70 5.03 7.57
CA PRO A 87 13.52 6.05 8.62
C PRO A 87 14.35 7.33 8.40
N ASN A 88 15.44 7.22 7.64
CA ASN A 88 16.36 8.32 7.36
C ASN A 88 16.05 9.05 6.04
N ARG A 89 14.95 8.72 5.38
CA ARG A 89 14.49 9.37 4.14
C ARG A 89 13.15 10.03 4.35
N TYR A 90 12.96 11.17 3.71
CA TYR A 90 11.65 11.83 3.69
C TYR A 90 10.62 10.96 3.00
N ASP A 91 9.37 10.99 3.47
CA ASP A 91 8.26 10.24 2.87
C ASP A 91 8.16 10.53 1.36
N LYS A 92 8.30 11.80 0.97
CA LYS A 92 8.22 12.26 -0.43
C LYS A 92 9.35 11.74 -1.35
N SER A 93 10.38 11.12 -0.81
CA SER A 93 11.49 10.52 -1.59
C SER A 93 11.42 9.00 -1.63
N GLN A 94 10.27 8.42 -1.29
CA GLN A 94 10.03 6.97 -1.30
C GLN A 94 8.83 6.66 -2.18
N TRP A 95 8.84 5.53 -2.89
CA TRP A 95 7.83 5.19 -3.90
C TRP A 95 6.43 4.95 -3.33
N ILE A 96 6.30 4.19 -2.24
CA ILE A 96 5.00 3.83 -1.64
C ILE A 96 4.11 5.08 -1.37
N PRO A 97 4.59 6.19 -0.77
CA PRO A 97 3.80 7.41 -0.65
C PRO A 97 3.32 7.99 -1.99
N TRP A 98 4.11 7.89 -3.04
CA TRP A 98 3.74 8.39 -4.37
C TRP A 98 2.64 7.54 -5.00
N GLU A 99 2.76 6.22 -4.90
CA GLU A 99 1.75 5.26 -5.39
C GLU A 99 0.42 5.47 -4.67
N ILE A 100 0.43 5.58 -3.33
CA ILE A 100 -0.77 5.88 -2.55
C ILE A 100 -1.36 7.23 -2.94
N SER A 101 -0.53 8.26 -3.07
CA SER A 101 -0.96 9.60 -3.46
C SER A 101 -1.63 9.61 -4.82
N TYR A 102 -1.07 8.89 -5.80
CA TYR A 102 -1.65 8.77 -7.13
C TYR A 102 -2.98 8.00 -7.09
N SER A 103 -3.03 6.91 -6.35
CA SER A 103 -4.25 6.10 -6.14
C SER A 103 -5.42 6.89 -5.54
N LEU A 104 -5.12 7.89 -4.68
CA LEU A 104 -6.13 8.72 -4.03
C LEU A 104 -6.61 9.89 -4.89
N ARG A 105 -6.09 10.06 -6.11
CA ARG A 105 -6.47 11.15 -7.01
C ARG A 105 -7.46 10.69 -8.07
N GLU A 106 -8.32 11.61 -8.47
CA GLU A 106 -9.02 11.51 -9.74
C GLU A 106 -8.09 12.03 -10.84
N THR A 107 -7.87 11.24 -11.87
CA THR A 107 -6.92 11.57 -12.93
C THR A 107 -7.57 11.41 -14.30
N THR A 108 -7.55 12.47 -15.12
CA THR A 108 -8.04 12.45 -16.50
C THR A 108 -6.86 12.31 -17.45
N ARG A 109 -6.94 11.35 -18.37
CA ARG A 109 -6.00 11.15 -19.48
C ARG A 109 -6.78 11.02 -20.78
N GLY A 110 -6.58 11.97 -21.70
CA GLY A 110 -7.40 12.05 -22.89
C GLY A 110 -8.88 12.22 -22.52
N ASP A 111 -9.71 11.35 -23.08
CA ASP A 111 -11.18 11.38 -22.86
C ASP A 111 -11.64 10.48 -21.70
N ARG A 112 -10.71 9.86 -20.97
CA ARG A 112 -11.01 8.94 -19.88
C ARG A 112 -10.56 9.50 -18.54
N THR A 113 -11.47 9.46 -17.55
CA THR A 113 -11.18 9.80 -16.15
C THR A 113 -11.17 8.53 -15.31
N SER A 114 -10.05 8.29 -14.61
CA SER A 114 -9.95 7.29 -13.56
C SER A 114 -10.39 7.90 -12.24
N SER A 115 -11.33 7.24 -11.57
CA SER A 115 -11.75 7.62 -10.21
C SER A 115 -10.69 7.22 -9.19
N ARG A 116 -10.80 7.76 -7.98
CA ARG A 116 -9.94 7.38 -6.86
C ARG A 116 -10.09 5.92 -6.53
N ASN A 117 -8.97 5.26 -6.24
CA ASN A 117 -8.98 3.88 -5.77
C ASN A 117 -9.48 3.78 -4.33
N ALA A 118 -10.12 2.66 -4.02
CA ALA A 118 -10.20 2.20 -2.65
C ALA A 118 -8.78 1.79 -2.19
N VAL A 119 -8.33 2.25 -1.03
CA VAL A 119 -7.02 1.87 -0.47
C VAL A 119 -7.22 0.94 0.71
N LEU A 120 -6.66 -0.26 0.62
CA LEU A 120 -6.67 -1.28 1.67
C LEU A 120 -5.25 -1.46 2.20
N ALA A 121 -5.03 -1.17 3.48
CA ALA A 121 -3.78 -1.44 4.15
C ALA A 121 -3.82 -2.83 4.81
N VAL A 122 -2.85 -3.68 4.47
CA VAL A 122 -2.72 -5.05 4.98
C VAL A 122 -1.40 -5.17 5.73
N VAL A 123 -1.47 -5.44 7.03
CA VAL A 123 -0.29 -5.63 7.88
C VAL A 123 0.21 -7.06 7.74
N LEU A 124 1.46 -7.23 7.37
CA LEU A 124 2.13 -8.52 7.32
C LEU A 124 2.71 -8.88 8.70
N PRO A 125 2.79 -10.16 9.05
CA PRO A 125 3.48 -10.57 10.28
C PRO A 125 5.00 -10.35 10.15
N ASP A 126 5.65 -9.95 11.25
CA ASP A 126 7.11 -9.90 11.33
C ASP A 126 7.75 -11.30 11.28
N GLU A 127 9.07 -11.40 11.35
CA GLU A 127 9.83 -12.65 11.32
C GLU A 127 9.38 -13.66 12.40
N ASN A 128 8.84 -13.17 13.53
CA ASN A 128 8.34 -13.98 14.63
C ASN A 128 6.85 -14.34 14.50
N GLY A 129 6.20 -13.85 13.45
CA GLY A 129 4.77 -14.00 13.23
C GLY A 129 3.91 -13.05 14.06
N SER A 130 4.51 -12.00 14.65
CA SER A 130 3.80 -10.96 15.41
C SER A 130 3.40 -9.79 14.52
N TYR A 131 2.36 -9.07 14.96
CA TYR A 131 1.90 -7.81 14.37
C TYR A 131 2.18 -6.62 15.29
N ASP A 132 2.88 -6.82 16.42
CA ASP A 132 3.05 -5.83 17.50
C ASP A 132 3.80 -4.57 17.06
N TYR A 133 4.62 -4.67 16.02
CA TYR A 133 5.28 -3.51 15.42
C TYR A 133 4.28 -2.48 14.84
N ALA A 134 3.11 -2.93 14.40
CA ALA A 134 2.09 -2.12 13.74
C ALA A 134 0.82 -1.96 14.58
N ILE A 135 0.40 -3.04 15.26
CA ILE A 135 -0.89 -3.12 15.93
C ILE A 135 -0.65 -3.66 17.34
N THR A 136 -1.10 -2.93 18.34
CA THR A 136 -1.03 -3.37 19.74
C THR A 136 -2.44 -3.50 20.29
N GLU A 137 -2.77 -4.66 20.85
CA GLU A 137 -4.00 -4.86 21.59
C GLU A 137 -3.77 -4.58 23.07
N ASN A 138 -4.49 -3.60 23.62
CA ASN A 138 -4.44 -3.25 25.03
C ASN A 138 -5.78 -3.55 25.72
N ASN A 139 -5.73 -3.97 26.97
CA ASN A 139 -6.92 -4.01 27.79
C ASN A 139 -7.34 -2.58 28.15
N CYS A 140 -8.49 -2.15 27.68
CA CYS A 140 -9.04 -0.87 28.09
C CYS A 140 -9.47 -0.89 29.55
N TYR A 141 -8.95 0.07 30.33
CA TYR A 141 -9.42 0.25 31.70
C TYR A 141 -10.90 0.69 31.67
N GLY A 142 -11.78 -0.18 32.18
CA GLY A 142 -13.24 0.11 32.21
C GLY A 142 -14.05 -0.34 30.99
N CYS A 143 -13.44 -0.96 29.98
CA CYS A 143 -14.13 -1.56 28.85
C CYS A 143 -14.14 -3.08 28.96
N LEU A 144 -15.23 -3.73 28.56
CA LEU A 144 -15.32 -5.17 28.46
C LEU A 144 -14.65 -5.76 27.20
N SER A 145 -14.14 -4.88 26.32
CA SER A 145 -13.51 -5.23 25.06
C SER A 145 -12.06 -4.80 25.00
N LYS A 146 -11.22 -5.56 24.29
CA LYS A 146 -9.86 -5.13 23.95
C LYS A 146 -9.88 -3.90 23.08
N CYS A 147 -8.96 -2.97 23.34
CA CYS A 147 -8.73 -1.80 22.50
C CYS A 147 -7.56 -2.10 21.57
N THR A 148 -7.76 -1.86 20.29
CA THR A 148 -6.70 -1.92 19.31
C THR A 148 -6.07 -0.54 19.17
N SER A 149 -4.78 -0.43 19.39
CA SER A 149 -4.01 0.77 19.07
C SER A 149 -3.06 0.49 17.90
N TYR A 150 -2.89 1.49 17.08
CA TYR A 150 -2.01 1.42 15.91
C TYR A 150 -0.76 2.22 16.21
N ASN A 151 0.41 1.56 16.12
CA ASN A 151 1.67 2.28 16.16
C ASN A 151 1.84 3.05 14.85
N ARG A 152 1.76 4.37 14.93
CA ARG A 152 1.76 5.24 13.74
C ARG A 152 3.10 5.92 13.47
N ASP A 153 4.06 5.81 14.37
CA ASP A 153 5.31 6.59 14.28
C ASP A 153 6.21 6.15 13.12
N TRP A 154 6.18 4.88 12.78
CA TRP A 154 6.93 4.31 11.67
C TRP A 154 6.16 4.31 10.33
N MET A 155 4.85 4.59 10.33
CA MET A 155 4.06 4.66 9.09
C MET A 155 4.36 5.92 8.29
N PHE A 156 4.13 5.83 6.98
CA PHE A 156 4.06 7.01 6.13
C PHE A 156 2.91 7.94 6.54
N THR A 157 3.16 9.25 6.47
CA THR A 157 2.19 10.28 6.83
C THR A 157 0.88 10.10 6.06
N ILE A 158 0.96 9.77 4.77
CA ILE A 158 -0.21 9.56 3.92
C ILE A 158 -1.10 8.42 4.41
N LEU A 159 -0.53 7.34 4.95
CA LEU A 159 -1.31 6.26 5.57
C LEU A 159 -1.93 6.70 6.90
N LYS A 160 -1.15 7.35 7.77
CA LYS A 160 -1.62 7.83 9.08
C LYS A 160 -2.89 8.68 8.99
N GLU A 161 -2.92 9.58 8.02
CA GLU A 161 -3.98 10.57 7.90
C GLU A 161 -5.21 10.04 7.15
N ASN A 162 -5.02 9.02 6.30
CA ASN A 162 -6.12 8.39 5.57
C ASN A 162 -6.66 7.10 6.21
N MET A 163 -5.99 6.56 7.23
CA MET A 163 -6.51 5.42 7.98
C MET A 163 -7.92 5.73 8.50
N PHE A 164 -8.84 4.80 8.25
CA PHE A 164 -10.24 4.91 8.69
C PHE A 164 -11.03 6.07 8.10
N ASN A 165 -10.53 6.70 7.04
CA ASN A 165 -11.31 7.71 6.34
C ASN A 165 -12.45 7.03 5.56
N ARG A 166 -13.59 6.86 6.24
CA ARG A 166 -14.81 6.26 5.67
C ARG A 166 -15.70 7.28 4.96
N LYS A 167 -15.36 8.55 5.01
CA LYS A 167 -16.17 9.60 4.39
C LYS A 167 -15.94 9.59 2.90
N ASN A 168 -17.03 9.63 2.13
CA ASN A 168 -16.95 9.83 0.70
C ASN A 168 -16.16 11.13 0.41
N PRO A 169 -15.01 11.08 -0.24
CA PRO A 169 -14.17 12.26 -0.52
C PRO A 169 -14.94 13.35 -1.28
N ASN A 170 -15.92 12.97 -2.10
CA ASN A 170 -16.77 13.90 -2.85
C ASN A 170 -17.72 14.72 -1.96
N LYS A 171 -18.04 14.25 -0.75
CA LYS A 171 -18.92 14.95 0.21
C LYS A 171 -18.16 15.81 1.22
N THR A 172 -16.90 15.54 1.47
CA THR A 172 -16.11 16.20 2.54
C THR A 172 -15.01 17.11 2.00
N GLY A 173 -14.90 17.23 0.67
CA GLY A 173 -13.80 17.96 0.05
C GLY A 173 -12.50 17.15 0.02
N ILE A 174 -11.45 17.77 -0.46
CA ILE A 174 -10.13 17.18 -0.62
C ILE A 174 -9.62 16.75 0.76
N SER A 175 -9.17 15.50 0.88
CA SER A 175 -8.44 15.03 2.06
C SER A 175 -7.27 15.98 2.36
N PRO A 176 -6.97 16.26 3.63
CA PRO A 176 -5.81 17.08 4.00
C PRO A 176 -4.53 16.72 3.26
N LEU A 177 -4.32 15.44 3.01
CA LEU A 177 -3.16 14.92 2.26
C LEU A 177 -3.15 15.27 0.78
N GLN A 178 -4.31 15.41 0.16
CA GLN A 178 -4.36 15.88 -1.21
C GLN A 178 -3.90 17.34 -1.33
N ARG A 179 -3.94 18.12 -0.25
CA ARG A 179 -3.40 19.48 -0.19
C ARG A 179 -1.89 19.50 -0.02
N GLU A 180 -1.33 18.62 0.79
CA GLU A 180 0.11 18.54 1.02
C GLU A 180 0.90 18.02 -0.20
N VAL A 181 0.28 17.19 -1.02
CA VAL A 181 0.91 16.66 -2.24
C VAL A 181 0.77 17.62 -3.43
N LEU A 182 -0.13 18.61 -3.35
CA LEU A 182 -0.37 19.61 -4.42
C LEU A 182 0.42 20.92 -4.20
N THR A 183 1.09 21.10 -3.09
CA THR A 183 2.03 22.19 -2.79
C THR A 183 3.46 21.71 -2.83
#